data_7640c2d9e158a9ac3f37abf354b09308
#
_entry.id   7640c2d9e158a9ac3f37abf354b09308
#
_cell.length_a   1.000
_cell.length_b   1.000
_cell.length_c   1.000
_cell.angle_alpha   90.00
_cell.angle_beta   90.00
_cell.angle_gamma   90.00
#
_symmetry.space_group_name_H-M   'P 1'
#
loop_
_entity.id
_entity.type
_entity.pdbx_description
1 polymer ?
#
loop_
_entity_poly.entity_id
_entity_poly.type
_entity_poly.pdbx_seq_one_letter_code
_entity_poly.pdbx_strand_id
1 'polypeptide(L)'
;MKKLFALALVLSMVIGLVPALASGNNVANVFYGGGTPQSGDPALNSASNGSNVIKLSHAGLYGFQWVDGVAGLAPELASGYTLSDDKLTYTFTLREGLKWSDGSDFMVQELADSWKRAASSELGADYGYMFEIIDGYPDNLNIAVDETARTFTVVLKAPAPYFIDLAAFPTFYPVKVANADIEGIWATKPETNIGMGPFRMTAYRVDDVIAFEKNEYYWNAEQVKLDGVNAYLAEDNAAILAAYESGAAHFTNSIDPVEFDRINATYPGELTFEELIGTYYILFNVHKDVSPAGKQLTVQEQSKARFALGLMINRQELTQYVTKGGQNPATGFFPAGLADGTNLDVRAAEGYSTWYADTATPAPENPDFTVDQVTAIKTLMELGYAYTGTIEAGDITFTDFPAIEFAFNNSGANAAIIQYVQEIWNRVGITAVINQEAWATLQLKLKEGDAEAARMGWVADFNDTLNFLEIFISASGNNYPRVGRDIGTYTRNSEVTKDAGLGAYWGLEGNQTWADAYDAVVTTVKYTTDATERVQKSIEAENVLMATGGVAPIYYYTNPCMTKPNVEGLIIMNTGDVIWNYVTLK
;
A
#
# COMPACT_ATOMS: atom_id res chain seq x y z
N MET A 1 9.94 54.97 -4.40
CA MET A 1 8.56 54.96 -4.92
C MET A 1 8.41 54.44 -6.35
N LYS A 2 9.41 54.57 -7.26
CA LYS A 2 9.27 54.05 -8.65
C LYS A 2 9.51 52.53 -8.83
N LYS A 3 10.08 51.84 -7.88
CA LYS A 3 10.29 50.37 -7.94
C LYS A 3 9.14 49.53 -7.35
N LEU A 4 8.24 50.11 -6.57
CA LEU A 4 7.04 49.42 -6.06
C LEU A 4 5.87 49.42 -7.08
N PHE A 5 5.88 50.38 -8.02
CA PHE A 5 4.84 50.41 -9.07
C PHE A 5 5.10 49.44 -10.22
N ALA A 6 6.34 48.99 -10.44
CA ALA A 6 6.68 48.02 -11.48
C ALA A 6 6.32 46.59 -11.05
N LEU A 7 6.30 46.26 -9.75
CA LEU A 7 5.95 44.94 -9.25
C LEU A 7 4.41 44.72 -9.24
N ALA A 8 3.65 45.80 -9.05
CA ALA A 8 2.18 45.74 -9.08
C ALA A 8 1.60 45.61 -10.51
N LEU A 9 2.37 46.08 -11.54
CA LEU A 9 1.94 46.03 -12.94
C LEU A 9 2.25 44.67 -13.63
N VAL A 10 3.23 43.91 -13.12
CA VAL A 10 3.54 42.55 -13.62
C VAL A 10 2.59 41.53 -13.04
N LEU A 11 2.03 41.79 -11.86
CA LEU A 11 1.03 40.90 -11.23
C LEU A 11 -0.39 41.03 -11.84
N SER A 12 -0.65 42.10 -12.61
CA SER A 12 -1.95 42.36 -13.21
C SER A 12 -2.10 42.00 -14.70
N MET A 13 -1.07 41.43 -15.34
CA MET A 13 -1.08 41.05 -16.77
C MET A 13 -1.12 39.52 -17.01
N VAL A 14 -1.25 38.70 -16.00
CA VAL A 14 -1.45 37.24 -16.15
C VAL A 14 -2.90 36.83 -15.85
N ILE A 15 -3.86 37.78 -15.87
CA ILE A 15 -5.28 37.45 -15.82
C ILE A 15 -5.81 37.30 -17.24
N GLY A 16 -5.34 36.28 -17.93
CA GLY A 16 -5.82 35.94 -19.26
C GLY A 16 -5.92 34.42 -19.41
N LEU A 17 -7.15 33.87 -19.23
CA LEU A 17 -7.50 32.47 -19.46
C LEU A 17 -6.87 31.45 -18.51
N VAL A 18 -7.02 31.65 -17.21
CA VAL A 18 -6.93 30.54 -16.25
C VAL A 18 -8.29 29.85 -16.25
N PRO A 19 -8.38 28.56 -16.63
CA PRO A 19 -9.61 27.80 -16.43
C PRO A 19 -10.01 27.97 -14.96
N ALA A 20 -11.29 28.28 -14.73
CA ALA A 20 -11.76 28.61 -13.38
C ALA A 20 -11.52 27.41 -12.45
N LEU A 21 -10.78 27.64 -11.38
CA LEU A 21 -10.83 26.78 -10.20
C LEU A 21 -12.30 26.64 -9.78
N ALA A 22 -12.67 25.52 -9.18
CA ALA A 22 -13.97 25.39 -8.54
C ALA A 22 -14.16 26.62 -7.63
N SER A 23 -15.19 27.39 -7.87
CA SER A 23 -15.48 28.63 -7.17
C SER A 23 -16.83 28.53 -6.48
N GLY A 24 -16.88 28.83 -5.20
CA GLY A 24 -18.08 28.80 -4.36
C GLY A 24 -17.69 28.97 -2.91
N ASN A 25 -18.68 29.13 -2.06
CA ASN A 25 -18.45 29.21 -0.62
C ASN A 25 -18.27 27.83 0.06
N ASN A 26 -18.44 26.73 -0.73
CA ASN A 26 -18.44 25.36 -0.23
C ASN A 26 -17.51 24.47 -1.09
N VAL A 27 -16.29 24.98 -1.35
CA VAL A 27 -15.26 24.26 -2.11
C VAL A 27 -14.14 23.81 -1.18
N ALA A 28 -13.82 22.51 -1.19
CA ALA A 28 -12.72 21.97 -0.42
C ALA A 28 -11.38 22.15 -1.16
N ASN A 29 -10.37 22.66 -0.47
CA ASN A 29 -9.00 22.74 -0.95
C ASN A 29 -8.19 21.67 -0.23
N VAL A 30 -7.59 20.75 -0.98
CA VAL A 30 -6.96 19.55 -0.43
C VAL A 30 -5.56 19.32 -0.99
N PHE A 31 -4.67 18.74 -0.19
CA PHE A 31 -3.32 18.34 -0.58
C PHE A 31 -3.10 16.89 -0.21
N TYR A 32 -2.93 16.02 -1.20
CA TYR A 32 -2.65 14.59 -0.98
C TYR A 32 -1.15 14.26 -0.93
N GLY A 33 -0.26 15.24 -1.13
CA GLY A 33 1.17 15.02 -1.28
C GLY A 33 1.54 14.29 -2.57
N GLY A 34 2.86 14.12 -2.77
CA GLY A 34 3.38 13.36 -3.92
C GLY A 34 3.25 14.03 -5.30
N GLY A 35 2.83 15.29 -5.35
CA GLY A 35 2.78 16.08 -6.59
C GLY A 35 1.75 15.61 -7.62
N THR A 36 2.08 15.74 -8.89
CA THR A 36 1.22 15.32 -10.00
C THR A 36 1.04 13.80 -9.99
N PRO A 37 -0.20 13.27 -10.04
CA PRO A 37 -0.46 11.84 -10.11
C PRO A 37 0.24 11.17 -11.29
N GLN A 38 0.67 9.92 -11.10
CA GLN A 38 1.27 9.09 -12.15
C GLN A 38 0.34 8.99 -13.37
N SER A 39 -0.96 8.77 -13.12
CA SER A 39 -2.02 8.75 -14.12
C SER A 39 -3.35 9.17 -13.51
N GLY A 40 -4.20 9.84 -14.31
CA GLY A 40 -5.62 10.04 -14.01
C GLY A 40 -6.53 8.94 -14.57
N ASP A 41 -5.97 8.02 -15.36
CA ASP A 41 -6.68 6.86 -15.89
C ASP A 41 -6.80 5.79 -14.80
N PRO A 42 -8.02 5.36 -14.42
CA PRO A 42 -8.22 4.34 -13.39
C PRO A 42 -7.48 3.03 -13.64
N ALA A 43 -7.30 2.62 -14.89
CA ALA A 43 -6.60 1.39 -15.25
C ALA A 43 -5.07 1.51 -15.17
N LEU A 44 -4.51 2.71 -15.40
CA LEU A 44 -3.06 2.93 -15.48
C LEU A 44 -2.45 3.47 -14.18
N ASN A 45 -3.27 3.92 -13.24
CA ASN A 45 -2.76 4.45 -11.96
C ASN A 45 -2.41 3.33 -11.00
N SER A 46 -1.21 3.39 -10.41
CA SER A 46 -0.74 2.50 -9.36
C SER A 46 -0.24 3.26 -8.11
N ALA A 47 -0.63 4.54 -7.96
CA ALA A 47 -0.20 5.40 -6.86
C ALA A 47 -1.39 5.90 -6.02
N SER A 48 -1.22 5.97 -4.68
CA SER A 48 -2.28 6.36 -3.74
C SER A 48 -2.80 7.79 -3.97
N ASN A 49 -1.92 8.76 -4.29
CA ASN A 49 -2.36 10.13 -4.59
C ASN A 49 -3.22 10.19 -5.86
N GLY A 50 -2.91 9.39 -6.89
CA GLY A 50 -3.73 9.24 -8.09
C GLY A 50 -5.08 8.60 -7.79
N SER A 51 -5.12 7.55 -6.95
CA SER A 51 -6.35 6.90 -6.51
C SER A 51 -7.33 7.90 -5.87
N ASN A 52 -6.83 8.75 -4.94
CA ASN A 52 -7.66 9.77 -4.28
C ASN A 52 -8.24 10.81 -5.26
N VAL A 53 -7.48 11.18 -6.30
CA VAL A 53 -7.95 12.08 -7.36
C VAL A 53 -8.97 11.40 -8.26
N ILE A 54 -8.73 10.15 -8.66
CA ILE A 54 -9.64 9.35 -9.50
C ILE A 54 -11.00 9.18 -8.83
N LYS A 55 -11.04 8.90 -7.53
CA LYS A 55 -12.29 8.72 -6.75
C LYS A 55 -13.14 9.98 -6.64
N LEU A 56 -12.60 11.16 -6.95
CA LEU A 56 -13.42 12.37 -7.09
C LEU A 56 -14.29 12.33 -8.33
N SER A 57 -13.78 11.82 -9.46
CA SER A 57 -14.50 11.87 -10.76
C SER A 57 -15.03 10.52 -11.25
N HIS A 58 -14.59 9.42 -10.70
CA HIS A 58 -15.00 8.07 -11.10
C HIS A 58 -15.57 7.28 -9.92
N ALA A 59 -16.38 6.27 -10.22
CA ALA A 59 -17.01 5.39 -9.23
C ALA A 59 -17.08 3.95 -9.76
N GLY A 60 -17.01 2.97 -8.87
CA GLY A 60 -17.09 1.54 -9.18
C GLY A 60 -18.47 0.93 -8.96
N LEU A 61 -18.57 -0.38 -9.13
CA LEU A 61 -19.80 -1.13 -8.77
C LEU A 61 -20.10 -1.01 -7.28
N TYR A 62 -19.05 -1.03 -6.45
CA TYR A 62 -19.06 -0.83 -5.01
C TYR A 62 -18.12 0.33 -4.66
N GLY A 63 -18.33 0.95 -3.50
CA GLY A 63 -17.52 2.07 -3.00
C GLY A 63 -17.65 2.25 -1.50
N PHE A 64 -16.79 3.08 -0.91
CA PHE A 64 -16.82 3.35 0.53
C PHE A 64 -17.85 4.42 0.87
N GLN A 65 -18.70 4.11 1.83
CA GLN A 65 -19.84 4.94 2.23
C GLN A 65 -20.03 4.87 3.76
N TRP A 66 -20.78 5.83 4.31
CA TRP A 66 -21.29 5.71 5.67
C TRP A 66 -22.45 4.69 5.70
N VAL A 67 -22.23 3.55 6.36
CA VAL A 67 -23.23 2.50 6.60
C VAL A 67 -23.47 2.43 8.10
N ASP A 68 -24.67 2.78 8.54
CA ASP A 68 -25.05 2.79 9.98
C ASP A 68 -24.06 3.57 10.88
N GLY A 69 -23.48 4.65 10.34
CA GLY A 69 -22.52 5.50 11.06
C GLY A 69 -21.08 4.98 11.08
N VAL A 70 -20.78 3.91 10.37
CA VAL A 70 -19.43 3.36 10.18
C VAL A 70 -19.07 3.42 8.70
N ALA A 71 -17.83 3.83 8.39
CA ALA A 71 -17.34 3.79 7.03
C ALA A 71 -17.13 2.33 6.58
N GLY A 72 -17.68 1.96 5.44
CA GLY A 72 -17.62 0.60 4.95
C GLY A 72 -17.94 0.49 3.47
N LEU A 73 -17.68 -0.69 2.91
CA LEU A 73 -17.96 -1.00 1.53
C LEU A 73 -19.45 -1.21 1.31
N ALA A 74 -20.03 -0.52 0.31
CA ALA A 74 -21.46 -0.59 0.00
C ALA A 74 -21.71 -0.50 -1.52
N PRO A 75 -22.91 -0.92 -2.00
CA PRO A 75 -23.28 -0.80 -3.40
C PRO A 75 -23.26 0.65 -3.89
N GLU A 76 -22.52 0.92 -5.00
CA GLU A 76 -22.36 2.25 -5.59
C GLU A 76 -23.11 2.34 -6.93
N LEU A 77 -22.49 2.02 -8.06
CA LEU A 77 -23.21 1.96 -9.35
C LEU A 77 -24.12 0.74 -9.45
N ALA A 78 -23.77 -0.36 -8.78
CA ALA A 78 -24.68 -1.48 -8.57
C ALA A 78 -25.68 -1.16 -7.46
N SER A 79 -26.87 -1.75 -7.54
CA SER A 79 -27.84 -1.80 -6.42
C SER A 79 -27.63 -3.03 -5.53
N GLY A 80 -26.87 -4.02 -6.02
CA GLY A 80 -26.53 -5.26 -5.34
C GLY A 80 -26.05 -6.32 -6.35
N TYR A 81 -25.81 -7.51 -5.85
CA TYR A 81 -25.46 -8.68 -6.68
C TYR A 81 -26.12 -9.96 -6.18
N THR A 82 -26.17 -10.96 -7.04
CA THR A 82 -26.44 -12.36 -6.69
C THR A 82 -25.21 -13.20 -6.99
N LEU A 83 -24.97 -14.21 -6.16
CA LEU A 83 -23.87 -15.15 -6.30
C LEU A 83 -24.44 -16.56 -6.51
N SER A 84 -23.93 -17.29 -7.51
CA SER A 84 -24.29 -18.67 -7.76
C SER A 84 -23.91 -19.61 -6.62
N ASP A 85 -24.57 -20.78 -6.51
CA ASP A 85 -24.32 -21.75 -5.44
C ASP A 85 -22.88 -22.26 -5.43
N ASP A 86 -22.23 -22.37 -6.59
CA ASP A 86 -20.82 -22.73 -6.77
C ASP A 86 -19.85 -21.58 -6.47
N LYS A 87 -20.39 -20.39 -6.17
CA LYS A 87 -19.66 -19.15 -5.87
C LYS A 87 -18.72 -18.66 -6.99
N LEU A 88 -18.99 -19.05 -8.23
CA LEU A 88 -18.20 -18.64 -9.39
C LEU A 88 -18.82 -17.50 -10.19
N THR A 89 -20.16 -17.37 -10.17
CA THR A 89 -20.85 -16.39 -11.01
C THR A 89 -21.46 -15.27 -10.18
N TYR A 90 -20.93 -14.07 -10.36
CA TYR A 90 -21.48 -12.84 -9.80
C TYR A 90 -22.35 -12.15 -10.84
N THR A 91 -23.59 -11.85 -10.50
CA THR A 91 -24.52 -11.06 -11.33
C THR A 91 -24.88 -9.77 -10.60
N PHE A 92 -24.26 -8.68 -10.99
CA PHE A 92 -24.54 -7.34 -10.47
C PHE A 92 -25.75 -6.75 -11.18
N THR A 93 -26.65 -6.12 -10.42
CA THR A 93 -27.76 -5.34 -10.96
C THR A 93 -27.40 -3.86 -10.85
N LEU A 94 -27.32 -3.15 -11.98
CA LEU A 94 -26.99 -1.73 -11.99
C LEU A 94 -28.21 -0.88 -11.66
N ARG A 95 -27.99 0.30 -11.06
CA ARG A 95 -29.03 1.26 -10.74
C ARG A 95 -29.69 1.79 -12.02
N GLU A 96 -30.93 2.24 -11.88
CA GLU A 96 -31.65 2.91 -12.97
C GLU A 96 -31.12 4.33 -13.19
N GLY A 97 -31.17 4.80 -14.44
CA GLY A 97 -30.91 6.19 -14.79
C GLY A 97 -29.46 6.63 -14.59
N LEU A 98 -28.51 5.69 -14.55
CA LEU A 98 -27.08 6.02 -14.50
C LEU A 98 -26.67 6.85 -15.72
N LYS A 99 -25.88 7.90 -15.47
CA LYS A 99 -25.37 8.80 -16.49
C LYS A 99 -23.88 9.08 -16.28
N TRP A 100 -23.20 9.33 -17.36
CA TRP A 100 -21.89 9.94 -17.36
C TRP A 100 -21.96 11.42 -16.92
N SER A 101 -20.84 11.99 -16.48
CA SER A 101 -20.75 13.40 -16.03
C SER A 101 -21.01 14.43 -17.13
N ASP A 102 -21.05 14.02 -18.40
CA ASP A 102 -21.48 14.85 -19.54
C ASP A 102 -23.00 14.79 -19.80
N GLY A 103 -23.75 14.04 -18.99
CA GLY A 103 -25.19 13.85 -19.07
C GLY A 103 -25.64 12.77 -20.07
N SER A 104 -24.71 12.13 -20.79
CA SER A 104 -25.05 10.98 -21.65
C SER A 104 -25.43 9.76 -20.82
N ASP A 105 -26.32 8.92 -21.37
CA ASP A 105 -26.76 7.70 -20.70
C ASP A 105 -25.59 6.68 -20.62
N PHE A 106 -25.48 5.99 -19.49
CA PHE A 106 -24.52 4.91 -19.29
C PHE A 106 -25.13 3.58 -19.73
N MET A 107 -24.38 2.82 -20.52
CA MET A 107 -24.74 1.47 -20.96
C MET A 107 -23.93 0.44 -20.20
N VAL A 108 -24.56 -0.68 -19.80
CA VAL A 108 -23.86 -1.77 -19.08
C VAL A 108 -22.69 -2.34 -19.89
N GLN A 109 -22.81 -2.30 -21.23
CA GLN A 109 -21.73 -2.71 -22.14
C GLN A 109 -20.45 -1.88 -21.94
N GLU A 110 -20.55 -0.59 -21.59
CA GLU A 110 -19.39 0.27 -21.37
C GLU A 110 -18.56 -0.17 -20.15
N LEU A 111 -19.21 -0.75 -19.12
CA LEU A 111 -18.49 -1.37 -18.01
C LEU A 111 -17.70 -2.61 -18.47
N ALA A 112 -18.33 -3.48 -19.28
CA ALA A 112 -17.65 -4.65 -19.82
C ALA A 112 -16.46 -4.26 -20.70
N ASP A 113 -16.60 -3.22 -21.51
CA ASP A 113 -15.53 -2.72 -22.37
C ASP A 113 -14.39 -2.09 -21.54
N SER A 114 -14.72 -1.42 -20.44
CA SER A 114 -13.74 -0.86 -19.49
C SER A 114 -12.91 -1.96 -18.82
N TRP A 115 -13.55 -3.03 -18.34
CA TRP A 115 -12.85 -4.15 -17.73
C TRP A 115 -11.97 -4.92 -18.72
N LYS A 116 -12.47 -5.13 -19.94
CA LYS A 116 -11.68 -5.76 -21.03
C LYS A 116 -10.46 -4.91 -21.38
N ARG A 117 -10.62 -3.58 -21.43
CA ARG A 117 -9.49 -2.66 -21.67
C ARG A 117 -8.46 -2.77 -20.52
N ALA A 118 -8.89 -2.67 -19.27
CA ALA A 118 -8.01 -2.70 -18.10
C ALA A 118 -7.25 -4.02 -17.96
N ALA A 119 -7.87 -5.15 -18.32
CA ALA A 119 -7.27 -6.48 -18.27
C ALA A 119 -6.36 -6.78 -19.47
N SER A 120 -6.49 -6.03 -20.59
CA SER A 120 -5.88 -6.41 -21.87
C SER A 120 -4.35 -6.38 -21.84
N SER A 121 -3.75 -7.35 -22.53
CA SER A 121 -2.30 -7.39 -22.76
C SER A 121 -1.80 -6.17 -23.55
N GLU A 122 -2.66 -5.55 -24.37
CA GLU A 122 -2.34 -4.36 -25.16
C GLU A 122 -2.13 -3.13 -24.27
N LEU A 123 -3.01 -2.91 -23.26
CA LEU A 123 -2.86 -1.81 -22.33
C LEU A 123 -1.67 -2.03 -21.38
N GLY A 124 -1.43 -3.27 -20.96
CA GLY A 124 -0.32 -3.63 -20.06
C GLY A 124 -0.37 -2.92 -18.70
N ALA A 125 -1.58 -2.71 -18.17
CA ALA A 125 -1.81 -2.02 -16.90
C ALA A 125 -1.12 -2.72 -15.74
N ASP A 126 -0.45 -1.98 -14.83
CA ASP A 126 0.24 -2.52 -13.65
C ASP A 126 -0.68 -3.39 -12.79
N TYR A 127 -1.95 -2.99 -12.63
CA TYR A 127 -2.98 -3.73 -11.89
C TYR A 127 -3.87 -4.61 -12.78
N GLY A 128 -3.52 -4.80 -14.07
CA GLY A 128 -4.25 -5.71 -14.96
C GLY A 128 -4.34 -7.14 -14.42
N TYR A 129 -3.35 -7.59 -13.64
CA TYR A 129 -3.34 -8.91 -13.01
C TYR A 129 -4.49 -9.14 -12.02
N MET A 130 -5.10 -8.10 -11.44
CA MET A 130 -6.26 -8.23 -10.55
C MET A 130 -7.47 -8.87 -11.24
N PHE A 131 -7.54 -8.80 -12.58
CA PHE A 131 -8.55 -9.50 -13.37
C PHE A 131 -8.23 -10.99 -13.58
N GLU A 132 -7.07 -11.49 -13.16
CA GLU A 132 -6.65 -12.88 -13.37
C GLU A 132 -7.65 -13.89 -12.79
N ILE A 133 -8.34 -13.52 -11.72
CA ILE A 133 -9.38 -14.36 -11.11
C ILE A 133 -10.59 -14.57 -12.03
N ILE A 134 -10.81 -13.72 -13.01
CA ILE A 134 -11.92 -13.81 -13.97
C ILE A 134 -11.56 -14.83 -15.05
N ASP A 135 -12.50 -15.73 -15.35
CA ASP A 135 -12.35 -16.69 -16.43
C ASP A 135 -12.13 -15.97 -17.76
N GLY A 136 -11.23 -16.53 -18.60
CA GLY A 136 -10.86 -15.95 -19.89
C GLY A 136 -9.86 -14.78 -19.86
N TYR A 137 -9.32 -14.40 -18.68
CA TYR A 137 -8.23 -13.42 -18.58
C TYR A 137 -6.99 -13.86 -19.39
N PRO A 138 -6.27 -12.95 -20.06
CA PRO A 138 -6.46 -11.49 -20.04
C PRO A 138 -7.42 -10.93 -21.10
N ASP A 139 -7.49 -11.53 -22.28
CA ASP A 139 -8.09 -10.87 -23.45
C ASP A 139 -9.54 -11.31 -23.75
N ASN A 140 -10.05 -12.32 -23.05
CA ASN A 140 -11.37 -12.91 -23.31
C ASN A 140 -12.18 -13.09 -22.03
N LEU A 141 -12.25 -12.04 -21.17
CA LEU A 141 -12.98 -12.11 -19.91
C LEU A 141 -14.40 -12.65 -20.09
N ASN A 142 -14.76 -13.66 -19.30
CA ASN A 142 -16.09 -14.28 -19.32
C ASN A 142 -17.09 -13.35 -18.61
N ILE A 143 -17.57 -12.38 -19.39
CA ILE A 143 -18.51 -11.33 -18.98
C ILE A 143 -19.73 -11.40 -19.90
N ALA A 144 -20.92 -11.35 -19.32
CA ALA A 144 -22.17 -11.22 -20.03
C ALA A 144 -22.93 -9.95 -19.58
N VAL A 145 -23.59 -9.30 -20.53
CA VAL A 145 -24.35 -8.06 -20.32
C VAL A 145 -25.79 -8.26 -20.76
N ASP A 146 -26.74 -7.80 -19.95
CA ASP A 146 -28.14 -7.62 -20.35
C ASP A 146 -28.55 -6.17 -20.08
N GLU A 147 -28.64 -5.38 -21.15
CA GLU A 147 -29.03 -3.96 -21.08
C GLU A 147 -30.47 -3.77 -20.60
N THR A 148 -31.38 -4.70 -20.92
CA THR A 148 -32.79 -4.61 -20.54
C THR A 148 -32.96 -4.87 -19.02
N ALA A 149 -32.32 -5.91 -18.53
CA ALA A 149 -32.31 -6.23 -17.11
C ALA A 149 -31.30 -5.38 -16.33
N ARG A 150 -30.44 -4.62 -17.01
CA ARG A 150 -29.30 -3.88 -16.45
C ARG A 150 -28.42 -4.75 -15.59
N THR A 151 -28.07 -5.94 -16.07
CA THR A 151 -27.20 -6.86 -15.35
C THR A 151 -25.85 -6.99 -16.02
N PHE A 152 -24.84 -7.07 -15.16
CA PHE A 152 -23.45 -7.33 -15.51
C PHE A 152 -23.04 -8.62 -14.81
N THR A 153 -22.79 -9.66 -15.58
CA THR A 153 -22.46 -11.00 -15.05
C THR A 153 -21.01 -11.33 -15.34
N VAL A 154 -20.30 -11.78 -14.31
CA VAL A 154 -18.89 -12.17 -14.37
C VAL A 154 -18.73 -13.59 -13.87
N VAL A 155 -17.95 -14.40 -14.57
CA VAL A 155 -17.60 -15.76 -14.16
C VAL A 155 -16.15 -15.80 -13.70
N LEU A 156 -15.92 -16.31 -12.50
CA LEU A 156 -14.59 -16.47 -11.92
C LEU A 156 -14.02 -17.85 -12.22
N LYS A 157 -12.69 -17.98 -12.27
CA LYS A 157 -11.98 -19.26 -12.36
C LYS A 157 -12.12 -20.12 -11.10
N ALA A 158 -12.29 -19.45 -9.95
CA ALA A 158 -12.45 -20.06 -8.64
C ALA A 158 -13.19 -19.10 -7.70
N PRO A 159 -13.77 -19.59 -6.61
CA PRO A 159 -14.42 -18.75 -5.62
C PRO A 159 -13.43 -17.74 -5.01
N ALA A 160 -13.82 -16.45 -4.98
CA ALA A 160 -12.98 -15.36 -4.47
C ALA A 160 -13.79 -14.49 -3.49
N PRO A 161 -13.68 -14.71 -2.17
CA PRO A 161 -14.43 -13.93 -1.18
C PRO A 161 -14.14 -12.42 -1.23
N TYR A 162 -12.95 -12.05 -1.68
CA TYR A 162 -12.48 -10.66 -1.83
C TYR A 162 -12.93 -9.97 -3.15
N PHE A 163 -13.70 -10.63 -4.00
CA PHE A 163 -14.03 -10.10 -5.34
C PHE A 163 -14.84 -8.79 -5.29
N ILE A 164 -15.65 -8.59 -4.24
CA ILE A 164 -16.41 -7.35 -4.06
C ILE A 164 -15.49 -6.17 -3.72
N ASP A 165 -14.42 -6.41 -2.97
CA ASP A 165 -13.40 -5.39 -2.69
C ASP A 165 -12.68 -4.98 -3.97
N LEU A 166 -12.35 -5.93 -4.86
CA LEU A 166 -11.81 -5.62 -6.19
C LEU A 166 -12.78 -4.77 -7.02
N ALA A 167 -14.09 -5.05 -6.96
CA ALA A 167 -15.11 -4.28 -7.69
C ALA A 167 -15.24 -2.82 -7.20
N ALA A 168 -14.64 -2.47 -6.05
CA ALA A 168 -14.53 -1.11 -5.53
C ALA A 168 -13.15 -0.47 -5.81
N PHE A 169 -12.20 -1.21 -6.34
CA PHE A 169 -10.87 -0.71 -6.63
C PHE A 169 -10.83 0.08 -7.96
N PRO A 170 -10.08 1.20 -8.05
CA PRO A 170 -10.13 2.09 -9.23
C PRO A 170 -9.94 1.41 -10.58
N THR A 171 -9.07 0.39 -10.67
CA THR A 171 -8.82 -0.34 -11.93
C THR A 171 -10.09 -1.00 -12.51
N PHE A 172 -11.10 -1.26 -11.66
CA PHE A 172 -12.40 -1.81 -12.03
C PHE A 172 -13.46 -0.74 -12.33
N TYR A 173 -13.10 0.56 -12.27
CA TYR A 173 -14.07 1.62 -12.55
C TYR A 173 -14.38 1.72 -14.05
N PRO A 174 -15.64 2.00 -14.42
CA PRO A 174 -15.97 2.28 -15.80
C PRO A 174 -15.30 3.57 -16.27
N VAL A 175 -14.79 3.53 -17.49
CA VAL A 175 -14.28 4.67 -18.24
C VAL A 175 -15.00 4.77 -19.57
N LYS A 176 -15.14 5.98 -20.12
CA LYS A 176 -15.72 6.16 -21.45
C LYS A 176 -14.69 5.74 -22.50
N VAL A 177 -14.65 4.44 -22.82
CA VAL A 177 -13.58 3.82 -23.64
C VAL A 177 -13.41 4.53 -25.00
N ALA A 178 -14.48 5.10 -25.56
CA ALA A 178 -14.41 5.88 -26.79
C ALA A 178 -13.49 7.13 -26.69
N ASN A 179 -13.23 7.62 -25.48
CA ASN A 179 -12.32 8.73 -25.22
C ASN A 179 -10.92 8.26 -24.80
N ALA A 180 -10.79 7.00 -24.37
CA ALA A 180 -9.57 6.49 -23.74
C ALA A 180 -8.49 6.17 -24.78
N ASP A 181 -7.29 6.69 -24.56
CA ASP A 181 -6.08 6.33 -25.29
C ASP A 181 -5.22 5.34 -24.47
N ILE A 182 -4.19 4.78 -25.07
CA ILE A 182 -3.31 3.80 -24.43
C ILE A 182 -2.32 4.44 -23.44
N GLU A 183 -2.00 5.72 -23.64
CA GLU A 183 -1.11 6.49 -22.79
C GLU A 183 -1.82 7.14 -21.60
N GLY A 184 -3.15 7.10 -21.52
CA GLY A 184 -3.94 7.71 -20.46
C GLY A 184 -4.03 9.25 -20.52
N ILE A 185 -3.64 9.87 -21.65
CA ILE A 185 -3.64 11.34 -21.82
C ILE A 185 -5.06 11.91 -21.74
N TRP A 186 -6.06 11.14 -22.17
CA TRP A 186 -7.48 11.50 -22.07
C TRP A 186 -7.89 11.92 -20.64
N ALA A 187 -7.29 11.28 -19.64
CA ALA A 187 -7.63 11.50 -18.24
C ALA A 187 -7.08 12.82 -17.67
N THR A 188 -6.24 13.54 -18.42
CA THR A 188 -5.68 14.84 -18.03
C THR A 188 -6.45 16.03 -18.64
N LYS A 189 -7.53 15.77 -19.36
CA LYS A 189 -8.32 16.79 -20.07
C LYS A 189 -9.76 16.79 -19.58
N PRO A 190 -10.30 17.92 -19.10
CA PRO A 190 -11.67 17.99 -18.60
C PRO A 190 -12.73 17.52 -19.62
N GLU A 191 -12.51 17.77 -20.90
CA GLU A 191 -13.45 17.39 -21.98
C GLU A 191 -13.48 15.91 -22.31
N THR A 192 -12.47 15.15 -21.89
CA THR A 192 -12.39 13.69 -22.12
C THR A 192 -12.40 12.87 -20.84
N ASN A 193 -12.03 13.47 -19.68
CA ASN A 193 -12.16 12.85 -18.36
C ASN A 193 -13.64 12.85 -17.92
N ILE A 194 -14.42 11.95 -18.53
CA ILE A 194 -15.85 11.80 -18.29
C ILE A 194 -16.04 10.56 -17.44
N GLY A 195 -16.36 10.77 -16.16
CA GLY A 195 -16.54 9.72 -15.17
C GLY A 195 -17.97 9.65 -14.62
N MET A 196 -18.18 8.82 -13.62
CA MET A 196 -19.47 8.60 -12.95
C MET A 196 -19.40 8.92 -11.44
N GLY A 197 -18.33 9.58 -10.99
CA GLY A 197 -18.11 9.94 -9.59
C GLY A 197 -18.88 11.18 -9.14
N PRO A 198 -18.71 11.55 -7.85
CA PRO A 198 -19.44 12.65 -7.20
C PRO A 198 -19.10 14.04 -7.77
N PHE A 199 -17.94 14.18 -8.39
CA PHE A 199 -17.49 15.44 -9.00
C PHE A 199 -17.07 15.19 -10.46
N ARG A 200 -16.99 16.26 -11.25
CA ARG A 200 -16.46 16.26 -12.60
C ARG A 200 -15.28 17.21 -12.72
N MET A 201 -14.26 16.80 -13.45
CA MET A 201 -13.07 17.62 -13.66
C MET A 201 -13.39 18.89 -14.47
N THR A 202 -12.85 20.02 -14.01
CA THR A 202 -12.98 21.32 -14.71
C THR A 202 -11.64 21.89 -15.13
N ALA A 203 -10.54 21.49 -14.47
CA ALA A 203 -9.20 21.87 -14.85
C ALA A 203 -8.18 20.79 -14.45
N TYR A 204 -7.14 20.62 -15.26
CA TYR A 204 -5.96 19.83 -14.93
C TYR A 204 -4.71 20.67 -15.27
N ARG A 205 -4.00 21.09 -14.25
CA ARG A 205 -2.76 21.86 -14.38
C ARG A 205 -1.64 21.11 -13.67
N VAL A 206 -0.71 20.57 -14.46
CA VAL A 206 0.45 19.81 -13.97
C VAL A 206 1.22 20.67 -12.94
N ASP A 207 1.66 20.03 -11.84
CA ASP A 207 2.40 20.63 -10.72
C ASP A 207 1.72 21.85 -10.06
N ASP A 208 0.40 22.00 -10.25
CA ASP A 208 -0.40 23.06 -9.65
C ASP A 208 -1.68 22.52 -9.01
N VAL A 209 -2.72 22.19 -9.81
CA VAL A 209 -4.01 21.78 -9.27
C VAL A 209 -4.84 21.00 -10.27
N ILE A 210 -5.60 20.03 -9.77
CA ILE A 210 -6.73 19.43 -10.48
C ILE A 210 -8.00 19.93 -9.80
N ALA A 211 -8.86 20.62 -10.56
CA ALA A 211 -10.09 21.20 -10.04
C ALA A 211 -11.31 20.39 -10.47
N PHE A 212 -12.23 20.24 -9.55
CA PHE A 212 -13.47 19.50 -9.75
C PHE A 212 -14.66 20.33 -9.27
N GLU A 213 -15.79 20.22 -9.96
CA GLU A 213 -17.07 20.72 -9.49
C GLU A 213 -18.07 19.58 -9.29
N LYS A 214 -19.13 19.80 -8.53
CA LYS A 214 -20.17 18.82 -8.27
C LYS A 214 -20.73 18.26 -9.58
N ASN A 215 -20.82 16.91 -9.64
CA ASN A 215 -21.48 16.21 -10.75
C ASN A 215 -22.97 16.05 -10.45
N GLU A 216 -23.81 16.79 -11.16
CA GLU A 216 -25.27 16.73 -11.01
C GLU A 216 -25.86 15.39 -11.50
N TYR A 217 -25.13 14.65 -12.33
CA TYR A 217 -25.53 13.35 -12.88
C TYR A 217 -25.07 12.16 -12.03
N TYR A 218 -24.31 12.42 -10.95
CA TYR A 218 -23.92 11.35 -10.04
C TYR A 218 -25.15 10.70 -9.42
N TRP A 219 -25.19 9.37 -9.34
CA TRP A 219 -26.37 8.63 -8.88
C TRP A 219 -26.87 9.07 -7.51
N ASN A 220 -25.98 9.57 -6.65
CA ASN A 220 -26.29 10.03 -5.30
C ASN A 220 -25.94 11.53 -5.12
N ALA A 221 -26.18 12.33 -6.16
CA ALA A 221 -25.84 13.76 -6.16
C ALA A 221 -26.46 14.56 -5.00
N GLU A 222 -27.61 14.12 -4.49
CA GLU A 222 -28.28 14.77 -3.35
C GLU A 222 -27.45 14.73 -2.06
N GLN A 223 -26.60 13.69 -1.87
CA GLN A 223 -25.71 13.55 -0.73
C GLN A 223 -24.47 14.44 -0.85
N VAL A 224 -24.04 14.78 -2.05
CA VAL A 224 -22.87 15.63 -2.27
C VAL A 224 -23.23 17.08 -1.93
N LYS A 225 -22.59 17.62 -0.88
CA LYS A 225 -22.88 18.97 -0.35
C LYS A 225 -21.86 20.02 -0.80
N LEU A 226 -20.63 19.58 -1.15
CA LEU A 226 -19.62 20.48 -1.69
C LEU A 226 -20.00 20.95 -3.10
N ASP A 227 -19.69 22.19 -3.42
CA ASP A 227 -19.78 22.74 -4.77
C ASP A 227 -18.62 22.23 -5.65
N GLY A 228 -17.50 21.85 -5.03
CA GLY A 228 -16.33 21.29 -5.71
C GLY A 228 -15.16 20.98 -4.78
N VAL A 229 -14.09 20.45 -5.38
CA VAL A 229 -12.83 20.12 -4.72
C VAL A 229 -11.67 20.61 -5.59
N ASN A 230 -10.71 21.31 -5.00
CA ASN A 230 -9.44 21.65 -5.62
C ASN A 230 -8.34 20.77 -5.00
N ALA A 231 -7.82 19.82 -5.75
CA ALA A 231 -6.70 18.96 -5.34
C ALA A 231 -5.38 19.60 -5.80
N TYR A 232 -4.66 20.22 -4.88
CA TYR A 232 -3.38 20.87 -5.15
C TYR A 232 -2.25 19.85 -5.20
N LEU A 233 -1.35 20.01 -6.16
CA LEU A 233 -0.29 19.07 -6.53
C LEU A 233 1.10 19.49 -6.00
N ALA A 234 1.17 20.06 -4.81
CA ALA A 234 2.43 20.46 -4.21
C ALA A 234 3.21 19.26 -3.65
N GLU A 235 4.53 19.30 -3.75
CA GLU A 235 5.43 18.29 -3.18
C GLU A 235 6.14 18.78 -1.90
N ASP A 236 6.28 20.10 -1.72
CA ASP A 236 6.97 20.70 -0.58
C ASP A 236 6.08 20.72 0.66
N ASN A 237 6.41 19.89 1.65
CA ASN A 237 5.65 19.75 2.88
C ASN A 237 5.56 21.06 3.69
N ALA A 238 6.58 21.93 3.63
CA ALA A 238 6.55 23.21 4.34
C ALA A 238 5.58 24.19 3.68
N ALA A 239 5.52 24.22 2.35
CA ALA A 239 4.53 25.01 1.61
C ALA A 239 3.10 24.52 1.84
N ILE A 240 2.90 23.20 1.86
CA ILE A 240 1.61 22.56 2.17
C ILE A 240 1.15 22.93 3.58
N LEU A 241 2.02 22.80 4.57
CA LEU A 241 1.73 23.16 5.95
C LEU A 241 1.40 24.65 6.10
N ALA A 242 2.14 25.53 5.43
CA ALA A 242 1.85 26.96 5.41
C ALA A 242 0.49 27.28 4.78
N ALA A 243 0.10 26.57 3.72
CA ALA A 243 -1.24 26.69 3.13
C ALA A 243 -2.34 26.26 4.11
N TYR A 244 -2.11 25.19 4.86
CA TYR A 244 -3.03 24.73 5.89
C TYR A 244 -3.13 25.75 7.04
N GLU A 245 -2.01 26.23 7.57
CA GLU A 245 -1.97 27.19 8.68
C GLU A 245 -2.62 28.52 8.33
N SER A 246 -2.48 28.98 7.09
CA SER A 246 -3.14 30.21 6.61
C SER A 246 -4.65 30.05 6.37
N GLY A 247 -5.20 28.82 6.45
CA GLY A 247 -6.58 28.52 6.15
C GLY A 247 -6.88 28.37 4.64
N ALA A 248 -5.85 28.36 3.79
CA ALA A 248 -6.02 28.13 2.35
C ALA A 248 -6.32 26.65 2.04
N ALA A 249 -5.88 25.71 2.88
CA ALA A 249 -6.17 24.29 2.77
C ALA A 249 -7.10 23.81 3.88
N HIS A 250 -8.00 22.89 3.54
CA HIS A 250 -8.94 22.24 4.46
C HIS A 250 -8.42 20.88 4.95
N PHE A 251 -7.59 20.23 4.16
CA PHE A 251 -7.06 18.90 4.42
C PHE A 251 -5.67 18.73 3.82
N THR A 252 -4.82 17.99 4.54
CA THR A 252 -3.59 17.42 4.00
C THR A 252 -3.20 16.13 4.73
N ASN A 253 -2.60 15.18 3.99
CA ASN A 253 -1.91 14.00 4.52
C ASN A 253 -0.39 14.03 4.22
N SER A 254 0.15 15.20 3.87
CA SER A 254 1.56 15.40 3.56
C SER A 254 2.19 16.34 4.58
N ILE A 255 2.74 15.76 5.65
CA ILE A 255 3.24 16.49 6.81
C ILE A 255 4.62 15.94 7.17
N ASP A 256 5.59 16.84 7.42
CA ASP A 256 6.89 16.40 7.91
C ASP A 256 6.78 15.96 9.38
N PRO A 257 7.24 14.75 9.75
CA PRO A 257 7.20 14.26 11.13
C PRO A 257 7.87 15.18 12.16
N VAL A 258 8.84 15.98 11.75
CA VAL A 258 9.50 16.97 12.63
C VAL A 258 8.52 18.01 13.17
N GLU A 259 7.42 18.27 12.47
CA GLU A 259 6.42 19.25 12.81
C GLU A 259 5.31 18.71 13.76
N PHE A 260 5.18 17.40 13.97
CA PHE A 260 4.06 16.80 14.69
C PHE A 260 3.89 17.37 16.10
N ASP A 261 4.98 17.51 16.88
CA ASP A 261 4.92 18.05 18.25
C ASP A 261 4.43 19.51 18.25
N ARG A 262 4.92 20.33 17.30
CA ARG A 262 4.52 21.73 17.14
C ARG A 262 3.06 21.85 16.71
N ILE A 263 2.64 21.04 15.76
CA ILE A 263 1.28 21.02 15.24
C ILE A 263 0.30 20.65 16.35
N ASN A 264 0.56 19.57 17.10
CA ASN A 264 -0.30 19.14 18.20
C ASN A 264 -0.43 20.20 19.29
N ALA A 265 0.64 20.96 19.56
CA ALA A 265 0.61 22.05 20.53
C ALA A 265 -0.16 23.27 20.00
N THR A 266 -0.11 23.56 18.70
CA THR A 266 -0.68 24.77 18.08
C THR A 266 -2.13 24.57 17.64
N TYR A 267 -2.43 23.37 17.11
CA TYR A 267 -3.71 22.98 16.52
C TYR A 267 -4.24 21.67 17.15
N PRO A 268 -4.56 21.69 18.44
CA PRO A 268 -4.96 20.47 19.15
C PRO A 268 -6.20 19.83 18.53
N GLY A 269 -6.08 18.55 18.16
CA GLY A 269 -7.15 17.75 17.54
C GLY A 269 -7.30 17.91 16.03
N GLU A 270 -6.49 18.75 15.34
CA GLU A 270 -6.50 18.83 13.88
C GLU A 270 -5.54 17.82 13.23
N LEU A 271 -4.52 17.34 13.94
CA LEU A 271 -3.64 16.26 13.50
C LEU A 271 -4.13 14.93 14.05
N THR A 272 -4.42 13.99 13.16
CA THR A 272 -4.77 12.61 13.50
C THR A 272 -3.79 11.64 12.84
N PHE A 273 -3.69 10.43 13.39
CA PHE A 273 -2.89 9.34 12.84
C PHE A 273 -3.82 8.16 12.58
N GLU A 274 -4.29 8.08 11.34
CA GLU A 274 -5.19 7.00 10.94
C GLU A 274 -4.38 5.72 10.71
N GLU A 275 -4.80 4.60 11.30
CA GLU A 275 -4.14 3.31 11.07
C GLU A 275 -4.36 2.86 9.62
N LEU A 276 -3.27 2.49 8.94
CA LEU A 276 -3.33 1.89 7.61
C LEU A 276 -3.13 0.37 7.70
N ILE A 277 -3.84 -0.36 6.85
CA ILE A 277 -3.53 -1.75 6.59
C ILE A 277 -2.25 -1.79 5.74
N GLY A 278 -1.11 -1.70 6.40
CA GLY A 278 0.16 -1.61 5.73
C GLY A 278 1.34 -1.86 6.65
N THR A 279 2.42 -2.40 6.07
CA THR A 279 3.63 -2.78 6.80
C THR A 279 4.86 -2.19 6.13
N TYR A 280 5.62 -1.43 6.89
CA TYR A 280 6.98 -1.03 6.53
C TYR A 280 7.93 -2.14 6.94
N TYR A 281 8.79 -2.57 6.04
CA TYR A 281 9.72 -3.66 6.30
C TYR A 281 11.08 -3.44 5.65
N ILE A 282 12.09 -4.10 6.20
CA ILE A 282 13.37 -4.31 5.55
C ILE A 282 13.28 -5.64 4.81
N LEU A 283 13.68 -5.64 3.56
CA LEU A 283 13.86 -6.87 2.80
C LEU A 283 15.34 -7.26 2.75
N PHE A 284 15.59 -8.56 2.69
CA PHE A 284 16.87 -9.16 2.41
C PHE A 284 16.73 -10.06 1.17
N ASN A 285 17.60 -9.87 0.19
CA ASN A 285 17.68 -10.77 -0.94
C ASN A 285 18.20 -12.14 -0.45
N VAL A 286 17.34 -13.16 -0.48
CA VAL A 286 17.67 -14.49 0.09
C VAL A 286 18.77 -15.23 -0.67
N HIS A 287 19.16 -14.75 -1.86
CA HIS A 287 20.27 -15.30 -2.64
C HIS A 287 21.63 -14.66 -2.33
N LYS A 288 21.66 -13.58 -1.55
CA LYS A 288 22.93 -12.97 -1.12
C LYS A 288 23.47 -13.73 0.08
N ASP A 289 24.75 -14.09 -0.01
CA ASP A 289 25.43 -14.86 1.03
C ASP A 289 25.77 -13.98 2.24
N VAL A 290 25.32 -14.40 3.41
CA VAL A 290 25.63 -13.75 4.69
C VAL A 290 26.52 -14.59 5.58
N SER A 291 27.19 -15.61 5.04
CA SER A 291 28.06 -16.53 5.80
C SER A 291 29.27 -15.83 6.41
N PRO A 292 29.73 -16.25 7.60
CA PRO A 292 30.99 -15.75 8.18
C PRO A 292 32.20 -16.18 7.37
N ALA A 293 33.30 -15.46 7.53
CA ALA A 293 34.54 -15.77 6.80
C ALA A 293 35.02 -17.21 7.06
N GLY A 294 35.20 -17.96 5.99
CA GLY A 294 35.74 -19.33 6.05
C GLY A 294 34.75 -20.43 6.42
N LYS A 295 33.46 -20.11 6.63
CA LYS A 295 32.40 -21.08 6.86
C LYS A 295 31.22 -20.79 5.93
N GLN A 296 30.80 -21.76 5.13
CA GLN A 296 29.59 -21.65 4.32
C GLN A 296 28.39 -22.08 5.17
N LEU A 297 27.43 -21.20 5.37
CA LEU A 297 26.16 -21.51 6.00
C LEU A 297 25.21 -22.18 5.01
N THR A 298 24.41 -23.12 5.50
CA THR A 298 23.26 -23.64 4.74
C THR A 298 22.22 -22.53 4.52
N VAL A 299 21.30 -22.74 3.57
CA VAL A 299 20.21 -21.78 3.31
C VAL A 299 19.42 -21.46 4.57
N GLN A 300 19.15 -22.44 5.40
CA GLN A 300 18.42 -22.28 6.65
C GLN A 300 19.23 -21.50 7.70
N GLU A 301 20.52 -21.77 7.83
CA GLU A 301 21.40 -21.00 8.70
C GLU A 301 21.50 -19.55 8.23
N GLN A 302 21.57 -19.29 6.93
CA GLN A 302 21.54 -17.95 6.36
C GLN A 302 20.19 -17.25 6.64
N SER A 303 19.07 -17.97 6.61
CA SER A 303 17.76 -17.43 6.98
C SER A 303 17.72 -17.02 8.45
N LYS A 304 18.29 -17.84 9.35
CA LYS A 304 18.43 -17.47 10.77
C LYS A 304 19.31 -16.25 10.96
N ALA A 305 20.42 -16.14 10.20
CA ALA A 305 21.29 -14.97 10.27
C ALA A 305 20.56 -13.67 9.83
N ARG A 306 19.80 -13.72 8.72
CA ARG A 306 18.98 -12.57 8.28
C ARG A 306 17.86 -12.25 9.28
N PHE A 307 17.20 -13.27 9.83
CA PHE A 307 16.20 -13.06 10.86
C PHE A 307 16.80 -12.42 12.13
N ALA A 308 18.00 -12.82 12.53
CA ALA A 308 18.73 -12.20 13.64
C ALA A 308 19.00 -10.71 13.39
N LEU A 309 19.32 -10.29 12.15
CA LEU A 309 19.43 -8.87 11.80
C LEU A 309 18.12 -8.11 12.05
N GLY A 310 17.00 -8.73 11.74
CA GLY A 310 15.66 -8.18 12.03
C GLY A 310 15.38 -8.06 13.54
N LEU A 311 15.78 -9.06 14.35
CA LEU A 311 15.65 -9.04 15.81
C LEU A 311 16.50 -7.96 16.49
N MET A 312 17.63 -7.54 15.87
CA MET A 312 18.47 -6.46 16.41
C MET A 312 17.73 -5.13 16.49
N ILE A 313 16.69 -4.90 15.68
CA ILE A 313 16.04 -3.60 15.55
C ILE A 313 15.03 -3.41 16.68
N ASN A 314 15.26 -2.43 17.56
CA ASN A 314 14.30 -2.02 18.57
C ASN A 314 13.17 -1.19 17.92
N ARG A 315 12.09 -1.87 17.58
CA ARG A 315 10.93 -1.28 16.86
C ARG A 315 10.19 -0.24 17.69
N GLN A 316 10.11 -0.45 19.01
CA GLN A 316 9.50 0.50 19.93
C GLN A 316 10.27 1.82 19.98
N GLU A 317 11.59 1.74 20.11
CA GLU A 317 12.46 2.91 20.11
C GLU A 317 12.39 3.65 18.77
N LEU A 318 12.41 2.90 17.66
CA LEU A 318 12.32 3.46 16.32
C LEU A 318 10.99 4.22 16.12
N THR A 319 9.85 3.61 16.48
CA THR A 319 8.54 4.27 16.29
C THR A 319 8.35 5.46 17.23
N GLN A 320 8.89 5.39 18.45
CA GLN A 320 8.74 6.46 19.43
C GLN A 320 9.64 7.66 19.18
N TYR A 321 10.89 7.44 18.72
CA TYR A 321 11.89 8.52 18.67
C TYR A 321 12.34 8.89 17.26
N VAL A 322 12.22 7.97 16.29
CA VAL A 322 12.66 8.21 14.91
C VAL A 322 11.49 8.64 14.02
N THR A 323 10.44 7.83 13.96
CA THR A 323 9.31 8.13 13.05
C THR A 323 8.24 9.01 13.68
N LYS A 324 7.95 8.87 14.97
CA LYS A 324 7.02 9.69 15.77
C LYS A 324 5.59 9.83 15.22
N GLY A 325 5.23 9.08 14.21
CA GLY A 325 3.96 9.20 13.48
C GLY A 325 2.84 8.31 14.02
N GLY A 326 2.89 7.90 15.30
CA GLY A 326 1.86 7.03 15.90
C GLY A 326 1.90 5.57 15.41
N GLN A 327 2.95 5.18 14.70
CA GLN A 327 3.08 3.83 14.17
C GLN A 327 3.18 2.79 15.29
N ASN A 328 2.53 1.65 15.08
CA ASN A 328 2.63 0.50 15.96
C ASN A 328 3.84 -0.37 15.55
N PRO A 329 4.71 -0.79 16.51
CA PRO A 329 5.77 -1.74 16.25
C PRO A 329 5.23 -3.03 15.62
N ALA A 330 5.83 -3.48 14.52
CA ALA A 330 5.40 -4.71 13.86
C ALA A 330 5.84 -5.95 14.64
N THR A 331 4.93 -6.87 14.86
CA THR A 331 5.17 -8.17 15.49
C THR A 331 5.15 -9.33 14.49
N GLY A 332 4.73 -9.10 13.27
CA GLY A 332 4.69 -9.99 12.12
C GLY A 332 4.53 -9.18 10.84
N PHE A 333 4.32 -9.85 9.71
CA PHE A 333 4.14 -9.17 8.43
C PHE A 333 2.71 -8.62 8.25
N PHE A 334 1.71 -9.31 8.77
CA PHE A 334 0.32 -8.85 8.71
C PHE A 334 0.06 -7.68 9.65
N PRO A 335 -0.46 -6.53 9.15
CA PRO A 335 -0.89 -5.42 10.00
C PRO A 335 -2.22 -5.71 10.71
N ALA A 336 -2.54 -4.92 11.72
CA ALA A 336 -3.84 -4.98 12.39
C ALA A 336 -4.97 -4.61 11.42
N GLY A 337 -6.16 -5.22 11.62
CA GLY A 337 -7.33 -4.97 10.80
C GLY A 337 -7.32 -5.62 9.42
N LEU A 338 -6.28 -6.43 9.12
CA LEU A 338 -6.22 -7.19 7.87
C LEU A 338 -7.21 -8.34 7.92
N ALA A 339 -8.22 -8.29 7.04
CA ALA A 339 -9.25 -9.31 6.95
C ALA A 339 -8.77 -10.52 6.13
N ASP A 340 -9.45 -11.63 6.32
CA ASP A 340 -9.20 -12.89 5.61
C ASP A 340 -10.29 -13.21 4.56
N GLY A 341 -11.08 -12.21 4.17
CA GLY A 341 -12.25 -12.34 3.32
C GLY A 341 -13.54 -12.71 4.08
N THR A 342 -13.49 -12.77 5.41
CA THR A 342 -14.66 -13.03 6.27
C THR A 342 -14.95 -11.90 7.26
N ASN A 343 -14.24 -10.77 7.16
CA ASN A 343 -14.21 -9.64 8.09
C ASN A 343 -13.61 -9.96 9.47
N LEU A 344 -12.86 -11.04 9.60
CA LEU A 344 -12.08 -11.32 10.80
C LEU A 344 -10.70 -10.72 10.67
N ASP A 345 -10.17 -10.17 11.76
CA ASP A 345 -8.75 -9.80 11.85
C ASP A 345 -7.92 -11.09 11.96
N VAL A 346 -7.10 -11.38 10.95
CA VAL A 346 -6.26 -12.59 10.93
C VAL A 346 -5.34 -12.69 12.14
N ARG A 347 -4.93 -11.57 12.73
CA ARG A 347 -4.07 -11.55 13.91
C ARG A 347 -4.78 -11.91 15.21
N ALA A 348 -6.10 -11.81 15.24
CA ALA A 348 -6.93 -12.25 16.36
C ALA A 348 -7.27 -13.74 16.28
N ALA A 349 -6.92 -14.41 15.19
CA ALA A 349 -7.24 -15.82 14.99
C ALA A 349 -6.40 -16.73 15.89
N GLU A 350 -6.99 -17.88 16.28
CA GLU A 350 -6.28 -18.92 17.01
C GLU A 350 -5.08 -19.43 16.19
N GLY A 351 -3.92 -19.53 16.82
CA GLY A 351 -2.69 -20.01 16.20
C GLY A 351 -1.85 -18.91 15.54
N TYR A 352 -2.30 -17.64 15.53
CA TYR A 352 -1.44 -16.54 15.09
C TYR A 352 -0.26 -16.37 16.05
N SER A 353 0.95 -16.28 15.50
CA SER A 353 2.19 -16.15 16.25
C SER A 353 2.87 -14.82 15.98
N THR A 354 3.39 -14.20 17.03
CA THR A 354 4.23 -13.02 16.91
C THR A 354 5.70 -13.42 16.74
N TRP A 355 6.39 -12.75 15.81
CA TRP A 355 7.79 -13.01 15.47
C TRP A 355 8.77 -12.07 16.19
N TYR A 356 8.30 -10.89 16.58
CA TYR A 356 9.06 -9.82 17.23
C TYR A 356 8.29 -9.34 18.46
N ALA A 357 8.19 -10.23 19.48
CA ALA A 357 7.37 -9.99 20.66
C ALA A 357 8.08 -9.13 21.72
N ASP A 358 9.40 -9.28 21.85
CA ASP A 358 10.20 -8.74 22.93
C ASP A 358 11.13 -7.59 22.48
N THR A 359 10.71 -6.88 21.45
CA THR A 359 11.49 -5.79 20.84
C THR A 359 11.78 -4.60 21.77
N ALA A 360 11.04 -4.46 22.87
CA ALA A 360 11.22 -3.40 23.87
C ALA A 360 11.52 -3.94 25.27
N THR A 361 11.44 -5.25 25.48
CA THR A 361 11.66 -5.87 26.79
C THR A 361 13.16 -5.88 27.11
N PRO A 362 13.64 -5.22 28.20
CA PRO A 362 15.05 -5.26 28.58
C PRO A 362 15.51 -6.69 28.89
N ALA A 363 16.68 -7.06 28.38
CA ALA A 363 17.22 -8.39 28.59
C ALA A 363 17.77 -8.56 30.01
N PRO A 364 17.55 -9.73 30.65
CA PRO A 364 18.09 -10.02 32.00
C PRO A 364 19.63 -10.01 32.06
N GLU A 365 20.29 -10.39 30.97
CA GLU A 365 21.75 -10.44 30.88
C GLU A 365 22.38 -9.04 30.89
N ASN A 366 21.75 -8.10 30.17
CA ASN A 366 22.15 -6.70 30.11
C ASN A 366 20.98 -5.84 29.64
N PRO A 367 20.45 -4.92 30.48
CA PRO A 367 19.29 -4.11 30.15
C PRO A 367 19.54 -3.06 29.06
N ASP A 368 20.79 -2.87 28.64
CA ASP A 368 21.12 -2.03 27.47
C ASP A 368 20.78 -2.71 26.13
N PHE A 369 20.42 -3.98 26.16
CA PHE A 369 19.87 -4.76 25.07
C PHE A 369 18.42 -5.18 25.36
N THR A 370 17.64 -5.40 24.33
CA THR A 370 16.33 -6.05 24.46
C THR A 370 16.47 -7.57 24.42
N VAL A 371 15.44 -8.29 24.84
CA VAL A 371 15.40 -9.77 24.77
C VAL A 371 15.58 -10.23 23.32
N ASP A 372 14.94 -9.57 22.36
CA ASP A 372 15.10 -9.86 20.92
C ASP A 372 16.55 -9.65 20.47
N GLN A 373 17.22 -8.58 20.91
CA GLN A 373 18.62 -8.30 20.56
C GLN A 373 19.57 -9.35 21.13
N VAL A 374 19.37 -9.77 22.39
CA VAL A 374 20.16 -10.84 22.98
C VAL A 374 19.93 -12.17 22.26
N THR A 375 18.70 -12.46 21.87
CA THR A 375 18.36 -13.64 21.06
C THR A 375 19.07 -13.61 19.71
N ALA A 376 19.11 -12.46 19.05
CA ALA A 376 19.84 -12.26 17.79
C ALA A 376 21.34 -12.51 17.97
N ILE A 377 21.96 -11.92 18.99
CA ILE A 377 23.40 -12.08 19.29
C ILE A 377 23.71 -13.56 19.50
N LYS A 378 22.96 -14.26 20.38
CA LYS A 378 23.14 -15.69 20.64
C LYS A 378 22.98 -16.52 19.38
N THR A 379 21.98 -16.22 18.54
CA THR A 379 21.77 -16.90 17.25
C THR A 379 23.00 -16.78 16.34
N LEU A 380 23.59 -15.59 16.22
CA LEU A 380 24.79 -15.39 15.41
C LEU A 380 26.01 -16.11 15.99
N MET A 381 26.17 -16.14 17.32
CA MET A 381 27.21 -16.93 17.96
C MET A 381 27.07 -18.43 17.69
N GLU A 382 25.85 -18.97 17.78
CA GLU A 382 25.53 -20.38 17.48
C GLU A 382 25.81 -20.74 16.01
N LEU A 383 25.55 -19.79 15.08
CA LEU A 383 25.86 -19.94 13.67
C LEU A 383 27.37 -19.91 13.39
N GLY A 384 28.20 -19.54 14.38
CA GLY A 384 29.65 -19.61 14.32
C GLY A 384 30.32 -18.36 13.80
N TYR A 385 29.62 -17.19 13.83
CA TYR A 385 30.29 -15.91 13.60
C TYR A 385 31.31 -15.62 14.69
N ALA A 386 32.51 -15.17 14.32
CA ALA A 386 33.55 -14.80 15.23
C ALA A 386 33.22 -13.48 15.94
N TYR A 387 33.47 -13.42 17.24
CA TYR A 387 33.18 -12.26 18.08
C TYR A 387 34.21 -12.03 19.18
N THR A 388 34.18 -10.82 19.74
CA THR A 388 34.91 -10.42 20.95
C THR A 388 33.92 -9.79 21.92
N GLY A 389 34.34 -9.63 23.20
CA GLY A 389 33.50 -9.07 24.25
C GLY A 389 32.43 -10.04 24.77
N THR A 390 31.49 -9.53 25.55
CA THR A 390 30.38 -10.30 26.15
C THR A 390 29.08 -9.50 26.14
N ILE A 391 27.95 -10.19 26.24
CA ILE A 391 26.62 -9.56 26.34
C ILE A 391 26.53 -8.79 27.66
N GLU A 392 27.00 -9.39 28.76
CA GLU A 392 26.92 -8.83 30.11
C GLU A 392 27.72 -7.51 30.25
N ALA A 393 28.84 -7.40 29.54
CA ALA A 393 29.64 -6.16 29.52
C ALA A 393 29.10 -5.13 28.52
N GLY A 394 28.23 -5.53 27.59
CA GLY A 394 27.70 -4.66 26.55
C GLY A 394 28.71 -4.31 25.45
N ASP A 395 29.83 -5.03 25.38
CA ASP A 395 30.94 -4.79 24.46
C ASP A 395 31.06 -5.87 23.37
N ILE A 396 30.04 -6.73 23.23
CA ILE A 396 29.97 -7.77 22.19
C ILE A 396 30.15 -7.18 20.80
N THR A 397 31.06 -7.73 20.01
CA THR A 397 31.39 -7.26 18.67
C THR A 397 31.69 -8.43 17.74
N PHE A 398 30.92 -8.62 16.69
CA PHE A 398 31.20 -9.57 15.61
C PHE A 398 32.34 -9.03 14.74
N THR A 399 33.25 -9.91 14.32
CA THR A 399 34.47 -9.52 13.61
C THR A 399 34.56 -10.05 12.18
N ASP A 400 33.68 -10.98 11.82
CA ASP A 400 33.66 -11.63 10.49
C ASP A 400 32.28 -11.68 9.84
N PHE A 401 31.30 -10.90 10.35
CA PHE A 401 30.05 -10.72 9.66
C PHE A 401 30.29 -9.93 8.36
N PRO A 402 29.82 -10.38 7.18
CA PRO A 402 30.01 -9.64 5.94
C PRO A 402 29.32 -8.28 6.00
N ALA A 403 29.91 -7.27 5.36
CA ALA A 403 29.24 -5.97 5.22
C ALA A 403 27.98 -6.14 4.37
N ILE A 404 26.89 -5.46 4.76
CA ILE A 404 25.60 -5.50 4.06
C ILE A 404 25.40 -4.21 3.29
N GLU A 405 25.20 -4.30 1.99
CA GLU A 405 24.76 -3.17 1.18
C GLU A 405 23.26 -2.93 1.37
N PHE A 406 22.91 -1.75 1.91
CA PHE A 406 21.54 -1.38 2.23
C PHE A 406 21.06 -0.23 1.34
N ALA A 407 20.13 -0.49 0.44
CA ALA A 407 19.57 0.49 -0.49
C ALA A 407 18.24 1.08 0.01
N PHE A 408 18.05 2.39 -0.18
CA PHE A 408 16.82 3.08 0.16
C PHE A 408 16.59 4.32 -0.72
N ASN A 409 15.33 4.75 -0.86
CA ASN A 409 15.00 6.01 -1.50
C ASN A 409 14.87 7.12 -0.46
N ASN A 410 15.32 8.32 -0.84
CA ASN A 410 15.18 9.50 0.02
C ASN A 410 13.76 10.05 -0.05
N SER A 411 12.92 9.59 0.87
CA SER A 411 11.54 10.04 1.02
C SER A 411 11.14 9.95 2.49
N GLY A 412 10.55 11.01 3.03
CA GLY A 412 10.08 11.06 4.40
C GLY A 412 11.16 10.68 5.42
N ALA A 413 10.81 9.82 6.37
CA ALA A 413 11.69 9.37 7.44
C ALA A 413 12.70 8.27 7.05
N ASN A 414 12.74 7.83 5.78
CA ASN A 414 13.56 6.68 5.38
C ASN A 414 15.04 6.82 5.75
N ALA A 415 15.62 7.98 5.51
CA ALA A 415 17.03 8.21 5.84
C ALA A 415 17.30 8.04 7.35
N ALA A 416 16.45 8.62 8.20
CA ALA A 416 16.56 8.49 9.65
C ALA A 416 16.36 7.04 10.14
N ILE A 417 15.40 6.33 9.55
CA ILE A 417 15.14 4.91 9.86
C ILE A 417 16.38 4.06 9.52
N ILE A 418 16.93 4.24 8.32
CA ILE A 418 18.06 3.42 7.88
C ILE A 418 19.34 3.76 8.63
N GLN A 419 19.56 5.03 9.00
CA GLN A 419 20.65 5.43 9.89
C GLN A 419 20.52 4.78 11.28
N TYR A 420 19.31 4.76 11.84
CA TYR A 420 19.03 4.07 13.10
C TYR A 420 19.36 2.56 13.01
N VAL A 421 18.93 1.89 11.95
CA VAL A 421 19.24 0.47 11.71
C VAL A 421 20.76 0.25 11.61
N GLN A 422 21.45 1.12 10.86
CA GLN A 422 22.92 1.08 10.73
C GLN A 422 23.61 1.22 12.10
N GLU A 423 23.17 2.16 12.94
CA GLU A 423 23.73 2.36 14.28
C GLU A 423 23.57 1.12 15.16
N ILE A 424 22.38 0.52 15.17
CA ILE A 424 22.11 -0.70 15.96
C ILE A 424 23.00 -1.86 15.51
N TRP A 425 23.16 -2.08 14.20
CA TRP A 425 24.02 -3.14 13.68
C TRP A 425 25.51 -2.85 13.93
N ASN A 426 25.94 -1.61 13.70
CA ASN A 426 27.33 -1.21 13.97
C ASN A 426 27.71 -1.37 15.44
N ARG A 427 26.77 -1.16 16.37
CA ARG A 427 27.00 -1.35 17.83
C ARG A 427 27.53 -2.74 18.16
N VAL A 428 27.15 -3.75 17.38
CA VAL A 428 27.60 -5.14 17.57
C VAL A 428 28.58 -5.61 16.49
N GLY A 429 29.20 -4.67 15.75
CA GLY A 429 30.24 -4.97 14.76
C GLY A 429 29.73 -5.43 13.40
N ILE A 430 28.42 -5.30 13.12
CA ILE A 430 27.84 -5.62 11.82
C ILE A 430 27.78 -4.35 10.96
N THR A 431 28.57 -4.31 9.88
CA THR A 431 28.68 -3.12 9.01
C THR A 431 27.54 -3.05 8.00
N ALA A 432 26.76 -1.98 8.02
CA ALA A 432 25.83 -1.65 6.95
C ALA A 432 26.37 -0.50 6.08
N VAL A 433 26.47 -0.71 4.79
CA VAL A 433 26.83 0.31 3.78
C VAL A 433 25.54 0.87 3.19
N ILE A 434 25.15 2.06 3.61
CA ILE A 434 23.88 2.67 3.20
C ILE A 434 24.02 3.41 1.87
N ASN A 435 23.16 3.08 0.90
CA ASN A 435 23.11 3.66 -0.45
C ASN A 435 21.74 4.32 -0.67
N GLN A 436 21.77 5.65 -0.78
CA GLN A 436 20.58 6.43 -1.13
C GLN A 436 20.39 6.48 -2.63
N GLU A 437 19.21 6.11 -3.12
CA GLU A 437 18.87 6.04 -4.53
C GLU A 437 17.63 6.88 -4.86
N ALA A 438 17.48 7.28 -6.12
CA ALA A 438 16.19 7.71 -6.62
C ALA A 438 15.20 6.52 -6.65
N TRP A 439 13.90 6.77 -6.44
CA TRP A 439 12.92 5.69 -6.36
C TRP A 439 12.94 4.74 -7.57
N ALA A 440 12.98 5.31 -8.79
CA ALA A 440 13.03 4.49 -10.01
C ALA A 440 14.30 3.61 -10.08
N THR A 441 15.45 4.12 -9.63
CA THR A 441 16.71 3.35 -9.57
C THR A 441 16.61 2.22 -8.54
N LEU A 442 16.05 2.51 -7.36
CA LEU A 442 15.84 1.48 -6.34
C LEU A 442 14.93 0.37 -6.86
N GLN A 443 13.80 0.73 -7.48
CA GLN A 443 12.89 -0.27 -8.06
C GLN A 443 13.58 -1.15 -9.10
N LEU A 444 14.42 -0.58 -9.97
CA LEU A 444 15.16 -1.34 -10.96
C LEU A 444 16.13 -2.32 -10.29
N LYS A 445 16.95 -1.86 -9.33
CA LYS A 445 17.86 -2.72 -8.55
C LYS A 445 17.12 -3.88 -7.86
N LEU A 446 15.95 -3.60 -7.29
CA LEU A 446 15.11 -4.62 -6.65
C LEU A 446 14.60 -5.66 -7.67
N LYS A 447 14.11 -5.20 -8.82
CA LYS A 447 13.64 -6.08 -9.91
C LYS A 447 14.76 -6.91 -10.51
N GLU A 448 15.96 -6.40 -10.59
CA GLU A 448 17.14 -7.13 -11.10
C GLU A 448 17.81 -8.02 -10.04
N GLY A 449 17.52 -7.78 -8.74
CA GLY A 449 18.11 -8.53 -7.62
C GLY A 449 19.51 -8.07 -7.24
N ASP A 450 19.86 -6.86 -7.57
CA ASP A 450 21.17 -6.27 -7.28
C ASP A 450 21.28 -5.74 -5.85
N ALA A 451 20.16 -5.42 -5.18
CA ALA A 451 20.16 -5.03 -3.78
C ALA A 451 20.38 -6.24 -2.87
N GLU A 452 21.22 -6.11 -1.83
CA GLU A 452 21.38 -7.12 -0.76
C GLU A 452 20.32 -6.96 0.31
N ALA A 453 20.15 -5.75 0.80
CA ALA A 453 19.05 -5.34 1.67
C ALA A 453 18.48 -4.01 1.19
N ALA A 454 17.20 -3.82 1.43
CA ALA A 454 16.54 -2.55 1.13
C ALA A 454 15.33 -2.32 2.04
N ARG A 455 14.90 -1.06 2.12
CA ARG A 455 13.62 -0.74 2.73
C ARG A 455 12.49 -0.92 1.71
N MET A 456 11.37 -1.41 2.17
CA MET A 456 10.14 -1.49 1.39
C MET A 456 8.92 -1.25 2.28
N GLY A 457 7.77 -1.18 1.67
CA GLY A 457 6.49 -1.11 2.34
C GLY A 457 5.39 -1.62 1.43
N TRP A 458 4.35 -2.13 2.03
CA TRP A 458 3.13 -2.55 1.36
C TRP A 458 1.93 -2.00 2.11
N VAL A 459 1.04 -1.34 1.41
CA VAL A 459 -0.26 -0.89 1.91
C VAL A 459 -1.31 -1.64 1.11
N ALA A 460 -2.36 -2.10 1.76
CA ALA A 460 -3.39 -2.91 1.14
C ALA A 460 -4.07 -2.19 -0.03
N ASP A 461 -4.10 -2.82 -1.19
CA ASP A 461 -4.95 -2.41 -2.32
C ASP A 461 -6.42 -2.76 -2.04
N PHE A 462 -6.64 -3.88 -1.35
CA PHE A 462 -7.92 -4.33 -0.83
C PHE A 462 -7.71 -5.08 0.49
N ASN A 463 -8.71 -5.08 1.37
CA ASN A 463 -8.56 -5.63 2.72
C ASN A 463 -8.71 -7.15 2.74
N ASP A 464 -7.65 -7.85 2.37
CA ASP A 464 -7.57 -9.30 2.39
C ASP A 464 -6.11 -9.78 2.57
N THR A 465 -5.90 -10.87 3.31
CA THR A 465 -4.57 -11.47 3.53
C THR A 465 -3.86 -11.83 2.24
N LEU A 466 -4.58 -12.19 1.19
CA LEU A 466 -4.01 -12.53 -0.11
C LEU A 466 -3.21 -11.36 -0.69
N ASN A 467 -3.67 -10.12 -0.51
CA ASN A 467 -2.97 -8.91 -0.99
C ASN A 467 -1.56 -8.75 -0.39
N PHE A 468 -1.33 -9.28 0.82
CA PHE A 468 -0.02 -9.29 1.48
C PHE A 468 0.81 -10.53 1.14
N LEU A 469 0.18 -11.61 0.72
CA LEU A 469 0.86 -12.87 0.45
C LEU A 469 1.28 -13.01 -1.00
N GLU A 470 0.44 -12.66 -1.95
CA GLU A 470 0.70 -12.90 -3.38
C GLU A 470 1.85 -12.07 -3.95
N ILE A 471 2.27 -11.00 -3.26
CA ILE A 471 3.45 -10.22 -3.66
C ILE A 471 4.77 -10.98 -3.53
N PHE A 472 4.81 -12.08 -2.77
CA PHE A 472 6.02 -12.89 -2.53
C PHE A 472 6.00 -14.26 -3.21
N ILE A 473 4.94 -14.62 -3.96
CA ILE A 473 4.98 -15.86 -4.74
C ILE A 473 6.10 -15.80 -5.78
N SER A 474 6.61 -16.96 -6.18
CA SER A 474 7.78 -17.05 -7.05
C SER A 474 7.62 -16.31 -8.38
N ALA A 475 6.39 -16.24 -8.91
CA ALA A 475 6.05 -15.55 -10.15
C ALA A 475 5.82 -14.04 -10.00
N SER A 476 5.66 -13.51 -8.77
CA SER A 476 5.33 -12.10 -8.56
C SER A 476 6.47 -11.15 -8.93
N GLY A 477 6.15 -10.10 -9.67
CA GLY A 477 7.07 -8.99 -9.96
C GLY A 477 7.51 -8.22 -8.71
N ASN A 478 6.72 -8.27 -7.63
CA ASN A 478 6.97 -7.62 -6.34
C ASN A 478 7.76 -8.49 -5.35
N ASN A 479 8.09 -9.74 -5.73
CA ASN A 479 8.91 -10.62 -4.90
C ASN A 479 10.38 -10.15 -4.91
N TYR A 480 10.64 -9.01 -4.29
CA TYR A 480 11.97 -8.41 -4.19
C TYR A 480 12.93 -9.17 -3.28
N PRO A 481 12.49 -9.82 -2.17
CA PRO A 481 13.34 -10.74 -1.41
C PRO A 481 13.80 -11.96 -2.23
N ARG A 482 13.15 -12.23 -3.36
CA ARG A 482 13.43 -13.32 -4.31
C ARG A 482 13.22 -14.71 -3.74
N VAL A 483 12.27 -14.85 -2.86
CA VAL A 483 11.85 -16.14 -2.33
C VAL A 483 11.43 -17.05 -3.50
N GLY A 484 12.16 -18.14 -3.70
CA GLY A 484 11.88 -19.12 -4.74
C GLY A 484 12.13 -18.71 -6.19
N ARG A 485 12.71 -17.55 -6.46
CA ARG A 485 13.09 -17.14 -7.83
C ARG A 485 14.45 -17.67 -8.20
N ASP A 486 14.59 -18.14 -9.46
CA ASP A 486 15.87 -18.45 -10.04
C ASP A 486 16.59 -17.17 -10.46
N ILE A 487 17.87 -17.02 -10.07
CA ILE A 487 18.74 -15.96 -10.57
C ILE A 487 19.97 -16.59 -11.19
N GLY A 488 20.01 -16.68 -12.50
CA GLY A 488 21.18 -17.12 -13.22
C GLY A 488 21.74 -18.46 -12.73
N THR A 489 22.86 -18.45 -12.01
CA THR A 489 23.54 -19.65 -11.49
C THR A 489 22.97 -20.19 -10.17
N TYR A 490 22.03 -19.47 -9.53
CA TYR A 490 21.38 -19.94 -8.32
C TYR A 490 20.15 -20.77 -8.70
N THR A 491 20.21 -22.06 -8.42
CA THR A 491 19.03 -22.93 -8.44
C THR A 491 18.02 -22.43 -7.41
N ARG A 492 16.74 -22.59 -7.72
CA ARG A 492 15.62 -22.34 -6.77
C ARG A 492 16.03 -22.77 -5.39
N ASN A 493 15.71 -21.91 -4.41
CA ASN A 493 16.09 -22.07 -3.02
C ASN A 493 16.07 -23.52 -2.60
N SER A 494 17.24 -23.99 -2.24
CA SER A 494 17.50 -25.34 -1.83
C SER A 494 16.58 -25.79 -0.69
N GLU A 495 16.41 -27.08 -0.61
CA GLU A 495 15.62 -27.83 0.34
C GLU A 495 15.46 -27.16 1.71
N VAL A 496 14.21 -26.87 2.06
CA VAL A 496 13.84 -26.47 3.41
C VAL A 496 13.44 -27.73 4.13
N THR A 497 14.16 -28.10 5.17
CA THR A 497 13.83 -29.26 5.99
C THR A 497 13.21 -28.84 7.32
N LYS A 498 12.35 -29.72 7.85
CA LYS A 498 11.60 -29.55 9.12
C LYS A 498 12.45 -29.17 10.35
N ASP A 499 13.77 -29.36 10.29
CA ASP A 499 14.69 -29.22 11.43
C ASP A 499 15.45 -27.88 11.47
N ALA A 500 15.00 -26.88 10.74
CA ALA A 500 15.72 -25.61 10.63
C ALA A 500 15.74 -24.75 11.90
N GLY A 501 15.24 -25.21 13.02
CA GLY A 501 15.35 -24.56 14.32
C GLY A 501 14.53 -23.28 14.53
N LEU A 502 13.84 -22.77 13.50
CA LEU A 502 12.72 -21.83 13.62
C LEU A 502 11.42 -22.61 13.81
N GLY A 503 11.56 -23.85 14.16
CA GLY A 503 10.63 -24.68 14.86
C GLY A 503 9.41 -25.14 14.11
N ALA A 504 8.30 -25.21 14.81
CA ALA A 504 7.04 -25.81 14.46
C ALA A 504 6.31 -25.17 13.25
N TYR A 505 6.82 -24.06 12.72
CA TYR A 505 6.16 -23.28 11.68
C TYR A 505 6.43 -23.77 10.25
N TRP A 506 7.40 -24.63 10.07
CA TRP A 506 7.82 -25.06 8.75
C TRP A 506 7.02 -26.24 8.23
N GLY A 507 5.88 -26.56 8.62
CA GLY A 507 4.97 -27.61 8.15
C GLY A 507 5.34 -28.41 6.91
N LEU A 508 6.55 -28.20 6.39
CA LEU A 508 7.09 -28.72 5.15
C LEU A 508 7.55 -30.17 5.31
N GLU A 509 7.09 -31.02 4.41
CA GLU A 509 7.47 -32.43 4.38
C GLU A 509 8.44 -32.71 3.20
N GLY A 510 9.54 -33.41 3.48
CA GLY A 510 10.45 -33.86 2.45
C GLY A 510 11.31 -32.77 1.80
N ASN A 511 11.54 -32.88 0.50
CA ASN A 511 12.43 -32.03 -0.30
C ASN A 511 11.70 -30.85 -0.96
N GLN A 512 10.72 -30.24 -0.29
CA GLN A 512 10.05 -29.04 -0.81
C GLN A 512 10.98 -27.83 -0.76
N THR A 513 11.01 -27.04 -1.82
CA THR A 513 11.62 -25.71 -1.78
C THR A 513 10.71 -24.71 -1.08
N TRP A 514 11.24 -23.61 -0.59
CA TRP A 514 10.40 -22.52 -0.05
C TRP A 514 9.40 -21.99 -1.06
N ALA A 515 9.79 -21.90 -2.34
CA ALA A 515 8.88 -21.50 -3.40
C ALA A 515 7.69 -22.43 -3.50
N ASP A 516 7.97 -23.74 -3.61
CA ASP A 516 6.88 -24.71 -3.78
C ASP A 516 5.96 -24.72 -2.57
N ALA A 517 6.52 -24.62 -1.36
CA ALA A 517 5.74 -24.58 -0.14
C ALA A 517 4.91 -23.28 -0.04
N TYR A 518 5.54 -22.13 -0.24
CA TYR A 518 4.88 -20.83 -0.15
C TYR A 518 3.80 -20.67 -1.22
N ASP A 519 4.14 -20.92 -2.49
CA ASP A 519 3.20 -20.79 -3.61
C ASP A 519 2.00 -21.73 -3.45
N ALA A 520 2.21 -22.95 -2.94
CA ALA A 520 1.13 -23.91 -2.69
C ALA A 520 0.17 -23.43 -1.60
N VAL A 521 0.70 -22.90 -0.49
CA VAL A 521 -0.13 -22.39 0.60
C VAL A 521 -0.88 -21.13 0.16
N VAL A 522 -0.23 -20.18 -0.51
CA VAL A 522 -0.87 -18.97 -1.04
C VAL A 522 -1.94 -19.32 -2.06
N THR A 523 -1.70 -20.32 -2.92
CA THR A 523 -2.71 -20.85 -3.85
C THR A 523 -3.93 -21.38 -3.09
N THR A 524 -3.73 -22.06 -1.96
CA THR A 524 -4.84 -22.53 -1.11
C THR A 524 -5.60 -21.33 -0.52
N VAL A 525 -4.90 -20.31 0.01
CA VAL A 525 -5.56 -19.07 0.50
C VAL A 525 -6.40 -18.43 -0.59
N LYS A 526 -5.89 -18.40 -1.82
CA LYS A 526 -6.56 -17.78 -2.97
C LYS A 526 -7.89 -18.48 -3.31
N TYR A 527 -7.97 -19.79 -3.18
CA TYR A 527 -9.06 -20.57 -3.75
C TYR A 527 -9.96 -21.28 -2.72
N THR A 528 -9.59 -21.35 -1.44
CA THR A 528 -10.48 -21.96 -0.44
C THR A 528 -11.65 -21.03 -0.08
N THR A 529 -12.83 -21.61 0.08
CA THR A 529 -14.05 -20.93 0.53
C THR A 529 -14.39 -21.19 1.99
N ASP A 530 -13.71 -22.15 2.62
CA ASP A 530 -13.82 -22.39 4.05
C ASP A 530 -13.05 -21.30 4.79
N ALA A 531 -13.76 -20.48 5.54
CA ALA A 531 -13.21 -19.32 6.24
C ALA A 531 -12.14 -19.73 7.27
N THR A 532 -12.39 -20.82 8.00
CA THR A 532 -11.47 -21.29 9.04
C THR A 532 -10.19 -21.82 8.41
N GLU A 533 -10.30 -22.64 7.35
CA GLU A 533 -9.15 -23.12 6.59
C GLU A 533 -8.36 -21.95 6.00
N ARG A 534 -9.04 -20.96 5.43
CA ARG A 534 -8.42 -19.79 4.82
C ARG A 534 -7.56 -18.99 5.80
N VAL A 535 -8.09 -18.73 7.01
CA VAL A 535 -7.34 -18.07 8.09
C VAL A 535 -6.10 -18.88 8.47
N GLN A 536 -6.25 -20.18 8.70
CA GLN A 536 -5.12 -21.04 9.08
C GLN A 536 -4.05 -21.10 7.98
N LYS A 537 -4.45 -21.15 6.70
CA LYS A 537 -3.53 -21.13 5.58
C LYS A 537 -2.86 -19.77 5.39
N SER A 538 -3.54 -18.67 5.68
CA SER A 538 -2.94 -17.33 5.70
C SER A 538 -1.84 -17.23 6.75
N ILE A 539 -2.09 -17.71 7.96
CA ILE A 539 -1.10 -17.77 9.05
C ILE A 539 0.09 -18.67 8.66
N GLU A 540 -0.18 -19.83 8.07
CA GLU A 540 0.86 -20.74 7.58
C GLU A 540 1.75 -20.07 6.52
N ALA A 541 1.15 -19.36 5.57
CA ALA A 541 1.88 -18.64 4.53
C ALA A 541 2.75 -17.52 5.13
N GLU A 542 2.23 -16.72 6.06
CA GLU A 542 3.04 -15.72 6.77
C GLU A 542 4.23 -16.38 7.50
N ASN A 543 3.99 -17.49 8.19
CA ASN A 543 5.04 -18.20 8.90
C ASN A 543 6.14 -18.72 7.94
N VAL A 544 5.78 -19.25 6.78
CA VAL A 544 6.75 -19.66 5.76
C VAL A 544 7.55 -18.45 5.26
N LEU A 545 6.88 -17.33 4.97
CA LEU A 545 7.54 -16.09 4.54
C LEU A 545 8.54 -15.59 5.59
N MET A 546 8.11 -15.47 6.83
CA MET A 546 8.94 -14.97 7.93
C MET A 546 10.16 -15.87 8.19
N ALA A 547 9.98 -17.19 8.07
CA ALA A 547 11.05 -18.16 8.24
C ALA A 547 12.13 -18.07 7.14
N THR A 548 11.87 -17.47 5.98
CA THR A 548 12.91 -17.22 4.98
C THR A 548 13.99 -16.23 5.46
N GLY A 549 13.65 -15.39 6.45
CA GLY A 549 14.47 -14.23 6.81
C GLY A 549 14.55 -13.18 5.70
N GLY A 550 13.76 -13.31 4.64
CA GLY A 550 13.74 -12.38 3.50
C GLY A 550 13.00 -11.08 3.80
N VAL A 551 12.17 -11.04 4.85
CA VAL A 551 11.46 -9.85 5.29
C VAL A 551 11.61 -9.65 6.80
N ALA A 552 11.84 -8.42 7.20
CA ALA A 552 11.83 -7.99 8.60
C ALA A 552 10.85 -6.82 8.75
N PRO A 553 9.61 -7.07 9.14
CA PRO A 553 8.62 -6.04 9.44
C PRO A 553 9.13 -5.11 10.55
N ILE A 554 8.94 -3.81 10.40
CA ILE A 554 9.44 -2.80 11.33
C ILE A 554 8.29 -2.13 12.09
N TYR A 555 7.31 -1.60 11.35
CA TYR A 555 6.12 -0.99 11.92
C TYR A 555 4.92 -1.12 10.98
N TYR A 556 3.74 -0.96 11.55
CA TYR A 556 2.51 -0.82 10.78
C TYR A 556 2.27 0.65 10.49
N TYR A 557 1.91 0.94 9.23
CA TYR A 557 1.73 2.30 8.77
C TYR A 557 0.60 3.02 9.49
N THR A 558 0.80 4.31 9.68
CA THR A 558 -0.25 5.28 9.95
C THR A 558 -0.23 6.33 8.85
N ASN A 559 -1.37 6.96 8.62
CA ASN A 559 -1.52 8.09 7.73
C ASN A 559 -1.72 9.36 8.59
N PRO A 560 -0.69 10.20 8.77
CA PRO A 560 -0.88 11.47 9.45
C PRO A 560 -1.74 12.39 8.58
N CYS A 561 -2.86 12.86 9.13
CA CYS A 561 -3.78 13.75 8.43
C CYS A 561 -4.03 15.01 9.26
N MET A 562 -4.03 16.15 8.61
CA MET A 562 -4.55 17.39 9.19
C MET A 562 -5.87 17.76 8.53
N THR A 563 -6.90 17.93 9.34
CA THR A 563 -8.25 18.28 8.89
C THR A 563 -8.74 19.50 9.66
N LYS A 564 -9.23 20.53 8.94
CA LYS A 564 -9.80 21.73 9.57
C LYS A 564 -11.07 21.38 10.35
N PRO A 565 -11.30 22.05 11.51
CA PRO A 565 -12.48 21.76 12.35
C PRO A 565 -13.83 22.02 11.68
N ASN A 566 -13.86 22.80 10.58
CA ASN A 566 -15.07 23.05 9.81
C ASN A 566 -15.36 21.97 8.75
N VAL A 567 -14.52 20.96 8.58
CA VAL A 567 -14.73 19.82 7.67
C VAL A 567 -15.45 18.71 8.43
N GLU A 568 -16.66 18.39 8.03
CA GLU A 568 -17.44 17.30 8.62
C GLU A 568 -17.83 16.28 7.57
N GLY A 569 -17.92 15.01 7.95
CA GLY A 569 -18.34 13.91 7.07
C GLY A 569 -17.23 13.34 6.18
N LEU A 570 -15.98 13.74 6.38
CA LEU A 570 -14.85 13.15 5.68
C LEU A 570 -14.68 11.68 6.11
N ILE A 571 -14.47 10.79 5.12
CA ILE A 571 -14.10 9.39 5.38
C ILE A 571 -12.63 9.23 5.01
N ILE A 572 -11.83 8.72 5.94
CA ILE A 572 -10.46 8.28 5.70
C ILE A 572 -10.43 6.78 5.98
N MET A 573 -10.10 6.00 4.96
CA MET A 573 -10.10 4.54 5.05
C MET A 573 -8.72 4.03 5.48
N ASN A 574 -8.71 2.86 6.08
CA ASN A 574 -7.48 2.15 6.44
C ASN A 574 -6.67 1.61 5.23
N THR A 575 -7.20 1.76 4.02
CA THR A 575 -6.48 1.61 2.73
C THR A 575 -5.82 2.91 2.25
N GLY A 576 -5.97 4.02 2.99
CA GLY A 576 -5.44 5.34 2.63
C GLY A 576 -6.35 6.17 1.72
N ASP A 577 -7.53 5.66 1.40
CA ASP A 577 -8.51 6.37 0.58
C ASP A 577 -9.18 7.49 1.37
N VAL A 578 -9.38 8.64 0.70
CA VAL A 578 -10.01 9.84 1.27
C VAL A 578 -11.26 10.18 0.45
N ILE A 579 -12.43 10.06 1.06
CA ILE A 579 -13.74 10.14 0.38
C ILE A 579 -14.45 11.45 0.74
N TRP A 580 -14.76 12.27 -0.24
CA TRP A 580 -15.32 13.61 -0.10
C TRP A 580 -16.83 13.70 -0.36
N ASN A 581 -17.48 12.60 -0.71
CA ASN A 581 -18.89 12.55 -1.12
C ASN A 581 -19.85 13.11 -0.07
N TYR A 582 -19.48 13.02 1.20
CA TYR A 582 -20.34 13.34 2.35
C TYR A 582 -19.91 14.60 3.10
N VAL A 583 -18.87 15.27 2.61
CA VAL A 583 -18.28 16.41 3.31
C VAL A 583 -19.19 17.64 3.24
N THR A 584 -19.26 18.33 4.38
CA THR A 584 -19.81 19.69 4.50
C THR A 584 -18.75 20.61 5.12
N LEU A 585 -18.63 21.83 4.61
CA LEU A 585 -17.84 22.89 5.21
C LEU A 585 -18.77 23.79 6.05
N LYS A 586 -18.48 23.96 7.32
CA LYS A 586 -19.25 24.84 8.25
C LYS A 586 -18.66 26.23 8.38
#